data_b14be4f467fda50a404b252420f12aa8
#
_entry.id   b14be4f467fda50a404b252420f12aa8
#
_cell.length_a   1.000
_cell.length_b   1.000
_cell.length_c   1.000
_cell.angle_alpha   90.00
_cell.angle_beta   90.00
_cell.angle_gamma   90.00
#
_symmetry.space_group_name_H-M   'P 1'
#
loop_
_entity.id
_entity.type
_entity.pdbx_description
1 polymer ?
#
loop_
_entity_poly.entity_id
_entity_poly.type
_entity_poly.pdbx_seq_one_letter_code
_entity_poly.pdbx_strand_id
1 'polypeptide(L)'
;MTRKAVETAMQVCPVEIAVAVLGGAWKLTIVKNLIDGPCRFGELGRRVGPVSARVLTRQLRELEADGIVSRTVFAEVPPRVEYELTELGRTLEPAVAWLDDWGATYSSRLTERS
;
A
#
# COMPACT_ATOMS: atom_id res chain seq x y z
N MET A 1 -5.54 5.09 17.24
CA MET A 1 -6.88 5.59 16.83
C MET A 1 -7.21 5.10 15.43
N THR A 2 -8.40 4.53 15.26
CA THR A 2 -8.81 3.95 13.99
C THR A 2 -9.37 5.02 13.06
N ARG A 3 -8.99 4.98 11.77
CA ARG A 3 -9.54 5.92 10.79
C ARG A 3 -11.06 5.70 10.64
N LYS A 4 -11.76 6.79 10.41
CA LYS A 4 -13.22 6.75 10.30
C LYS A 4 -13.72 5.81 9.19
N ALA A 5 -13.02 5.78 8.05
CA ALA A 5 -13.38 4.89 6.95
C ALA A 5 -13.36 3.42 7.39
N VAL A 6 -12.39 3.05 8.22
CA VAL A 6 -12.27 1.69 8.74
C VAL A 6 -13.39 1.42 9.74
N GLU A 7 -13.68 2.38 10.64
CA GLU A 7 -14.78 2.23 11.60
C GLU A 7 -16.13 2.01 10.90
N THR A 8 -16.39 2.76 9.85
CA THR A 8 -17.61 2.62 9.08
C THR A 8 -17.69 1.23 8.43
N ALA A 9 -16.58 0.77 7.86
CA ALA A 9 -16.50 -0.53 7.20
C ALA A 9 -16.72 -1.68 8.18
N MET A 10 -16.30 -1.52 9.43
CA MET A 10 -16.48 -2.55 10.46
C MET A 10 -17.95 -2.87 10.72
N GLN A 11 -18.84 -1.99 10.33
CA GLN A 11 -20.29 -2.21 10.50
C GLN A 11 -20.91 -2.95 9.31
N VAL A 12 -20.13 -3.25 8.28
CA VAL A 12 -20.64 -3.93 7.08
C VAL A 12 -20.15 -5.38 7.05
N CYS A 13 -18.88 -5.60 6.70
CA CYS A 13 -18.32 -6.95 6.66
C CYS A 13 -16.79 -6.89 6.54
N PRO A 14 -16.10 -8.01 6.83
CA PRO A 14 -14.64 -8.03 6.75
C PRO A 14 -14.05 -7.60 5.41
N VAL A 15 -14.69 -7.92 4.29
CA VAL A 15 -14.21 -7.50 2.97
C VAL A 15 -14.19 -5.97 2.89
N GLU A 16 -15.21 -5.31 3.42
CA GLU A 16 -15.27 -3.85 3.40
C GLU A 16 -14.18 -3.24 4.29
N ILE A 17 -13.82 -3.91 5.38
CA ILE A 17 -12.71 -3.46 6.23
C ILE A 17 -11.41 -3.49 5.40
N ALA A 18 -11.16 -4.59 4.69
CA ALA A 18 -9.98 -4.71 3.84
C ALA A 18 -9.96 -3.62 2.76
N VAL A 19 -11.11 -3.35 2.15
CA VAL A 19 -11.22 -2.28 1.14
C VAL A 19 -10.91 -0.92 1.76
N ALA A 20 -11.42 -0.65 2.97
CA ALA A 20 -11.16 0.62 3.65
C ALA A 20 -9.66 0.82 3.96
N VAL A 21 -8.97 -0.26 4.29
CA VAL A 21 -7.53 -0.21 4.61
C VAL A 21 -6.68 -0.13 3.34
N LEU A 22 -7.01 -0.91 2.32
CA LEU A 22 -6.17 -1.08 1.13
C LEU A 22 -6.72 -0.44 -0.12
N GLY A 23 -7.98 -0.05 -0.12
CA GLY A 23 -8.61 0.61 -1.24
C GLY A 23 -8.14 2.05 -1.35
N GLY A 24 -8.11 2.52 -2.56
CA GLY A 24 -7.61 3.84 -2.84
C GLY A 24 -6.44 3.74 -3.80
N ALA A 25 -6.09 4.86 -4.37
CA ALA A 25 -5.06 4.90 -5.39
C ALA A 25 -3.71 4.51 -4.79
N TRP A 26 -3.07 3.52 -5.38
CA TRP A 26 -1.68 3.17 -5.13
C TRP A 26 -1.37 2.38 -3.86
N LYS A 27 -2.30 2.21 -2.91
CA LYS A 27 -1.98 1.52 -1.64
C LYS A 27 -1.51 0.08 -1.84
N LEU A 28 -2.21 -0.70 -2.66
CA LEU A 28 -1.80 -2.08 -2.93
C LEU A 28 -0.46 -2.13 -3.66
N THR A 29 -0.22 -1.20 -4.57
CA THR A 29 1.06 -1.12 -5.28
C THR A 29 2.19 -0.74 -4.32
N ILE A 30 1.92 0.15 -3.36
CA ILE A 30 2.89 0.50 -2.33
C ILE A 30 3.25 -0.73 -1.51
N VAL A 31 2.26 -1.47 -1.03
CA VAL A 31 2.49 -2.69 -0.25
C VAL A 31 3.32 -3.69 -1.05
N LYS A 32 2.95 -3.91 -2.31
CA LYS A 32 3.68 -4.81 -3.21
C LYS A 32 5.16 -4.45 -3.28
N ASN A 33 5.48 -3.17 -3.39
CA ASN A 33 6.86 -2.71 -3.53
C ASN A 33 7.64 -2.69 -2.22
N LEU A 34 6.99 -2.93 -1.09
CA LEU A 34 7.65 -3.02 0.21
C LEU A 34 7.84 -4.47 0.68
N ILE A 35 7.33 -5.44 -0.07
CA ILE A 35 7.46 -6.86 0.30
C ILE A 35 8.93 -7.28 0.40
N ASP A 36 9.78 -6.78 -0.49
CA ASP A 36 11.19 -7.18 -0.54
C ASP A 36 12.07 -6.47 0.50
N GLY A 37 11.55 -5.51 1.21
CA GLY A 37 12.30 -4.82 2.26
C GLY A 37 12.05 -3.32 2.31
N PRO A 38 12.74 -2.64 3.23
CA PRO A 38 12.58 -1.20 3.40
C PRO A 38 12.94 -0.42 2.14
N CYS A 39 12.30 0.73 1.97
CA CYS A 39 12.48 1.56 0.79
C CYS A 39 12.40 3.03 1.19
N ARG A 40 13.28 3.84 0.61
CA ARG A 40 13.25 5.29 0.81
C ARG A 40 12.11 5.88 -0.01
N PHE A 41 11.61 7.03 0.43
CA PHE A 41 10.47 7.69 -0.21
C PHE A 41 10.66 7.88 -1.72
N GLY A 42 11.80 8.45 -2.14
CA GLY A 42 12.05 8.72 -3.56
C GLY A 42 12.12 7.45 -4.41
N GLU A 43 12.76 6.42 -3.88
CA GLU A 43 12.84 5.13 -4.56
C GLU A 43 11.48 4.46 -4.65
N LEU A 44 10.71 4.53 -3.58
CA LEU A 44 9.36 3.97 -3.56
C LEU A 44 8.48 4.63 -4.61
N GLY A 45 8.55 5.97 -4.71
CA GLY A 45 7.79 6.70 -5.72
C GLY A 45 8.12 6.25 -7.14
N ARG A 46 9.40 6.03 -7.42
CA ARG A 46 9.83 5.55 -8.75
C ARG A 46 9.31 4.15 -9.05
N ARG A 47 9.30 3.28 -8.04
CA ARG A 47 8.83 1.89 -8.20
C ARG A 47 7.33 1.80 -8.34
N VAL A 48 6.60 2.62 -7.60
CA VAL A 48 5.13 2.60 -7.61
C VAL A 48 4.58 3.02 -8.96
N GLY A 49 5.16 4.05 -9.56
CA GLY A 49 4.73 4.49 -10.88
C GLY A 49 4.44 5.98 -10.93
N PRO A 50 3.56 6.41 -11.85
CA PRO A 50 3.30 7.84 -12.05
C PRO A 50 2.40 8.42 -10.96
N VAL A 51 2.92 8.50 -9.75
CA VAL A 51 2.22 9.03 -8.57
C VAL A 51 2.93 10.31 -8.12
N SER A 52 2.16 11.35 -7.80
CA SER A 52 2.75 12.57 -7.28
C SER A 52 3.25 12.35 -5.85
N ALA A 53 4.25 13.14 -5.44
CA ALA A 53 4.76 13.09 -4.08
C ALA A 53 3.67 13.35 -3.06
N ARG A 54 2.74 14.25 -3.38
CA ARG A 54 1.62 14.59 -2.50
C ARG A 54 0.69 13.39 -2.28
N VAL A 55 0.33 12.69 -3.34
CA VAL A 55 -0.55 11.52 -3.25
C VAL A 55 0.17 10.39 -2.53
N LEU A 56 1.44 10.14 -2.88
CA LEU A 56 2.23 9.08 -2.23
C LEU A 56 2.33 9.34 -0.72
N THR A 57 2.61 10.58 -0.33
CA THR A 57 2.69 10.94 1.09
C THR A 57 1.37 10.66 1.80
N ARG A 58 0.25 11.04 1.20
CA ARG A 58 -1.06 10.82 1.80
C ARG A 58 -1.36 9.34 1.96
N GLN A 59 -1.09 8.55 0.93
CA GLN A 59 -1.33 7.11 0.98
C GLN A 59 -0.46 6.43 2.04
N LEU A 60 0.81 6.83 2.13
CA LEU A 60 1.71 6.28 3.15
C LEU A 60 1.26 6.64 4.56
N ARG A 61 0.77 7.86 4.76
CA ARG A 61 0.26 8.26 6.08
C ARG A 61 -0.95 7.43 6.50
N GLU A 62 -1.83 7.13 5.57
CA GLU A 62 -3.00 6.29 5.87
C GLU A 62 -2.58 4.86 6.16
N LEU A 63 -1.66 4.30 5.38
CA LEU A 63 -1.13 2.97 5.64
C LEU A 63 -0.41 2.88 6.99
N GLU A 64 0.30 3.94 7.35
CA GLU A 64 0.96 4.02 8.65
C GLU A 64 -0.07 4.09 9.78
N ALA A 65 -1.09 4.93 9.62
CA ALA A 65 -2.16 5.06 10.61
C ALA A 65 -2.91 3.74 10.82
N ASP A 66 -3.06 2.95 9.76
CA ASP A 66 -3.74 1.66 9.83
C ASP A 66 -2.81 0.52 10.30
N GLY A 67 -1.55 0.82 10.59
CA GLY A 67 -0.61 -0.18 11.10
C GLY A 67 -0.03 -1.12 10.06
N ILE A 68 -0.13 -0.78 8.78
CA ILE A 68 0.37 -1.62 7.68
C ILE A 68 1.83 -1.32 7.37
N VAL A 69 2.22 -0.06 7.51
CA VAL A 69 3.55 0.43 7.17
C VAL A 69 4.12 1.16 8.37
N SER A 70 5.42 1.01 8.60
CA SER A 70 6.14 1.82 9.58
C SER A 70 7.11 2.75 8.87
N ARG A 71 7.34 3.90 9.49
CA ARG A 71 8.21 4.94 8.98
C ARG A 71 9.33 5.17 9.98
N THR A 72 10.56 5.07 9.53
CA THR A 72 11.74 5.30 10.36
C THR A 72 12.52 6.49 9.84
N VAL A 73 12.82 7.43 10.72
CA VAL A 73 13.64 8.58 10.40
C VAL A 73 15.03 8.35 10.98
N PHE A 74 16.05 8.38 10.11
CA PHE A 74 17.43 8.23 10.56
C PHE A 74 18.04 9.61 10.71
N ALA A 75 18.68 9.84 11.86
CA ALA A 75 19.33 11.12 12.17
C ALA A 75 20.67 11.24 11.42
N GLU A 76 20.57 11.61 10.18
CA GLU A 76 21.71 11.81 9.28
C GLU A 76 21.62 13.19 8.65
N VAL A 77 22.64 13.56 7.90
CA VAL A 77 22.66 14.81 7.13
C VAL A 77 22.95 14.46 5.67
N PRO A 78 21.98 14.57 4.75
CA PRO A 78 20.56 14.92 4.99
C PRO A 78 19.82 13.79 5.70
N PRO A 79 18.68 14.09 6.37
CA PRO A 79 17.88 13.06 7.04
C PRO A 79 17.40 12.02 6.06
N ARG A 80 17.39 10.76 6.50
CA ARG A 80 16.90 9.66 5.68
C ARG A 80 15.62 9.12 6.28
N VAL A 81 14.61 8.92 5.45
CA VAL A 81 13.33 8.35 5.84
C VAL A 81 13.11 7.06 5.06
N GLU A 82 12.83 5.98 5.79
CA GLU A 82 12.56 4.69 5.18
C GLU A 82 11.19 4.17 5.60
N TYR A 83 10.54 3.48 4.68
CA TYR A 83 9.25 2.84 4.91
C TYR A 83 9.42 1.34 4.79
N GLU A 84 8.73 0.59 5.65
CA GLU A 84 8.72 -0.87 5.55
C GLU A 84 7.39 -1.42 6.04
N LEU A 85 7.08 -2.65 5.63
CA LEU A 85 5.87 -3.30 6.12
C LEU A 85 6.04 -3.67 7.58
N THR A 86 4.97 -3.48 8.36
CA THR A 86 4.90 -4.00 9.73
C THR A 86 4.67 -5.51 9.68
N GLU A 87 4.69 -6.16 10.83
CA GLU A 87 4.32 -7.57 10.92
C GLU A 87 2.92 -7.80 10.37
N LEU A 88 1.97 -6.92 10.72
CA LEU A 88 0.62 -6.98 10.18
C LEU A 88 0.61 -6.78 8.65
N GLY A 89 1.37 -5.81 8.16
CA GLY A 89 1.47 -5.53 6.74
C GLY A 89 1.99 -6.73 5.94
N ARG A 90 2.91 -7.50 6.52
CA ARG A 90 3.45 -8.70 5.86
C ARG A 90 2.42 -9.80 5.67
N THR A 91 1.37 -9.81 6.49
CA THR A 91 0.28 -10.80 6.33
C THR A 91 -0.50 -10.59 5.03
N LEU A 92 -0.31 -9.45 4.37
CA LEU A 92 -0.98 -9.14 3.11
C LEU A 92 -0.28 -9.74 1.89
N GLU A 93 0.92 -10.27 2.06
CA GLU A 93 1.70 -10.77 0.91
C GLU A 93 0.93 -11.77 0.04
N PRO A 94 0.27 -12.80 0.59
CA PRO A 94 -0.49 -13.74 -0.27
C PRO A 94 -1.65 -13.05 -0.99
N ALA A 95 -2.34 -12.12 -0.33
CA ALA A 95 -3.45 -11.42 -0.94
C ALA A 95 -2.98 -10.53 -2.09
N VAL A 96 -1.87 -9.83 -1.90
CA VAL A 96 -1.29 -8.97 -2.94
C VAL A 96 -0.87 -9.81 -4.14
N ALA A 97 -0.23 -10.95 -3.92
CA ALA A 97 0.17 -11.85 -4.99
C ALA A 97 -1.05 -12.35 -5.77
N TRP A 98 -2.11 -12.73 -5.06
CA TRP A 98 -3.34 -13.18 -5.70
C TRP A 98 -3.99 -12.08 -6.55
N LEU A 99 -4.05 -10.87 -5.99
CA LEU A 99 -4.64 -9.73 -6.72
C LEU A 99 -3.82 -9.35 -7.94
N ASP A 100 -2.51 -9.42 -7.84
CA ASP A 100 -1.61 -9.14 -8.95
C ASP A 100 -1.88 -10.12 -10.11
N ASP A 101 -1.98 -11.40 -9.79
CA ASP A 101 -2.29 -12.45 -10.78
C ASP A 101 -3.67 -12.26 -11.38
N TRP A 102 -4.65 -11.97 -10.55
CA TRP A 102 -6.00 -11.75 -11.02
C TRP A 102 -6.08 -10.54 -11.96
N GLY A 103 -5.39 -9.46 -11.58
CA GLY A 103 -5.34 -8.25 -12.41
C GLY A 103 -4.70 -8.52 -13.76
N ALA A 104 -3.63 -9.31 -13.79
CA ALA A 104 -2.97 -9.68 -15.03
C ALA A 104 -3.89 -10.53 -15.92
N THR A 105 -4.63 -11.46 -15.31
CA THR A 105 -5.60 -12.30 -16.04
C THR A 105 -6.71 -11.45 -16.64
N TYR A 106 -7.24 -10.53 -15.86
CA TYR A 106 -8.29 -9.64 -16.35
C TYR A 106 -7.80 -8.78 -17.52
N SER A 107 -6.61 -8.23 -17.38
CA SER A 107 -5.99 -7.41 -18.41
C SER A 107 -5.82 -8.19 -19.73
N SER A 108 -5.38 -9.45 -19.63
CA SER A 108 -5.24 -10.32 -20.80
C SER A 108 -6.56 -10.55 -21.50
N ARG A 109 -7.63 -10.75 -20.73
CA ARG A 109 -8.97 -10.95 -21.31
C ARG A 109 -9.48 -9.71 -22.04
N LEU A 110 -9.18 -8.54 -21.51
CA LEU A 110 -9.53 -7.28 -22.17
C LEU A 110 -8.79 -7.15 -23.50
N THR A 111 -7.52 -7.51 -23.53
CA THR A 111 -6.71 -7.45 -24.75
C THR A 111 -7.22 -8.42 -25.81
N GLU A 112 -7.64 -9.63 -25.42
CA GLU A 112 -8.19 -10.63 -26.33
C GLU A 112 -9.50 -10.17 -26.98
N ARG A 113 -10.25 -9.29 -26.32
CA ARG A 113 -11.52 -8.76 -26.82
C ARG A 113 -11.35 -7.64 -27.84
N SER A 114 -10.17 -7.09 -27.93
CA SER A 114 -9.89 -5.92 -28.81
C SER A 114 -9.58 -6.34 -30.25
#